data_86eaae57c4dc96e611b489d0243e6527
#
_entry.id   86eaae57c4dc96e611b489d0243e6527
#
_cell.length_a   1.000
_cell.length_b   1.000
_cell.length_c   1.000
_cell.angle_alpha   90.00
_cell.angle_beta   90.00
_cell.angle_gamma   90.00
#
_symmetry.space_group_name_H-M   'P 1'
#
loop_
_entity.id
_entity.type
_entity.pdbx_description
1 polymer ?
#
loop_
_entity_poly.entity_id
_entity_poly.type
_entity_poly.pdbx_seq_one_letter_code
_entity_poly.pdbx_strand_id
1 'polypeptide(L)'
;MKINRKIGLLLALVFVAGFGLGASVNLPSLPQTSTPSPGTVSVMLDYGDGAVETYDNVSLPANENVFQVMERTAKESNFAFESKEYEGLGALITKIGDKENGAENRYWQYWVNHKKPEVGASAYTLNSGDFVEWKFIPFKME
;
A
#
# COMPACT_ATOMS: atom_id res chain seq x y z
N MET A 1 -25.95 46.98 40.09
CA MET A 1 -26.01 46.38 38.76
C MET A 1 -27.38 45.74 38.56
N LYS A 2 -28.23 46.35 37.75
CA LYS A 2 -29.61 45.85 37.49
C LYS A 2 -29.53 44.80 36.39
N ILE A 3 -29.63 43.54 36.75
CA ILE A 3 -29.73 42.43 35.82
C ILE A 3 -31.15 42.52 35.16
N ASN A 4 -31.22 42.70 33.87
CA ASN A 4 -32.45 42.80 33.09
C ASN A 4 -33.18 41.44 33.19
N ARG A 5 -34.29 41.43 33.92
CA ARG A 5 -35.18 40.23 34.12
C ARG A 5 -35.76 39.68 32.79
N LYS A 6 -35.61 40.43 31.69
CA LYS A 6 -36.08 39.99 30.35
C LYS A 6 -35.16 39.01 29.66
N ILE A 7 -33.85 39.00 29.99
CA ILE A 7 -32.89 38.08 29.40
C ILE A 7 -32.98 36.68 30.02
N GLY A 8 -33.30 36.62 31.33
CA GLY A 8 -33.48 35.34 32.02
C GLY A 8 -34.67 34.52 31.55
N LEU A 9 -35.74 35.18 31.04
CA LEU A 9 -36.93 34.49 30.58
C LEU A 9 -36.73 33.89 29.16
N LEU A 10 -35.90 34.49 28.36
CA LEU A 10 -35.60 33.99 26.98
C LEU A 10 -34.71 32.75 27.03
N LEU A 11 -33.79 32.65 28.01
CA LEU A 11 -32.94 31.48 28.20
C LEU A 11 -33.67 30.26 28.75
N ALA A 12 -34.72 30.49 29.56
CA ALA A 12 -35.55 29.40 30.12
C ALA A 12 -36.45 28.77 29.04
N LEU A 13 -36.90 29.57 28.03
CA LEU A 13 -37.77 29.07 26.97
C LEU A 13 -37.07 28.20 25.95
N VAL A 14 -35.74 28.42 25.76
CA VAL A 14 -34.95 27.57 24.85
C VAL A 14 -34.66 26.19 25.46
N PHE A 15 -34.66 26.08 26.80
CA PHE A 15 -34.33 24.82 27.44
C PHE A 15 -35.54 23.85 27.54
N VAL A 16 -36.78 24.38 27.46
CA VAL A 16 -38.01 23.54 27.51
C VAL A 16 -38.41 23.01 26.13
N ALA A 17 -37.97 23.65 25.06
CA ALA A 17 -38.24 23.16 23.68
C ALA A 17 -37.30 22.03 23.22
N GLY A 18 -36.26 21.74 23.97
CA GLY A 18 -35.25 20.70 23.62
C GLY A 18 -35.58 19.28 24.09
N PHE A 19 -36.66 19.08 24.90
CA PHE A 19 -36.88 17.80 25.56
C PHE A 19 -38.06 16.97 25.00
N GLY A 20 -38.56 17.26 23.83
CA GLY A 20 -39.83 16.71 23.39
C GLY A 20 -39.98 16.19 21.98
N LEU A 21 -38.88 15.82 21.25
CA LEU A 21 -39.01 15.06 20.01
C LEU A 21 -37.81 14.13 19.83
N GLY A 22 -37.76 13.06 20.62
CA GLY A 22 -36.99 11.87 20.33
C GLY A 22 -37.61 11.10 19.16
N ALA A 23 -37.83 11.76 18.03
CA ALA A 23 -38.09 11.06 16.79
C ALA A 23 -36.72 10.52 16.32
N SER A 24 -36.53 9.21 16.42
CA SER A 24 -35.43 8.52 15.74
C SER A 24 -35.61 8.74 14.25
N VAL A 25 -35.02 9.78 13.73
CA VAL A 25 -34.83 9.94 12.28
C VAL A 25 -33.84 8.86 11.86
N ASN A 26 -34.37 7.75 11.33
CA ASN A 26 -33.57 6.84 10.52
C ASN A 26 -33.14 7.61 9.29
N LEU A 27 -32.03 8.31 9.41
CA LEU A 27 -31.34 8.86 8.25
C LEU A 27 -30.87 7.67 7.41
N PRO A 28 -31.24 7.60 6.12
CA PRO A 28 -30.65 6.61 5.25
C PRO A 28 -29.12 6.78 5.32
N SER A 29 -28.43 5.72 5.73
CA SER A 29 -26.97 5.69 5.71
C SER A 29 -26.54 5.97 4.27
N LEU A 30 -25.91 7.12 4.04
CA LEU A 30 -25.23 7.36 2.78
C LEU A 30 -24.28 6.19 2.54
N PRO A 31 -24.20 5.66 1.31
CA PRO A 31 -23.21 4.64 1.01
C PRO A 31 -21.85 5.20 1.43
N GLN A 32 -21.27 4.59 2.47
CA GLN A 32 -19.90 4.88 2.85
C GLN A 32 -19.05 4.38 1.70
N THR A 33 -18.56 5.32 0.90
CA THR A 33 -17.44 5.04 0.01
C THR A 33 -16.30 4.67 0.95
N SER A 34 -16.09 3.38 1.16
CA SER A 34 -14.93 2.89 1.90
C SER A 34 -13.72 3.31 1.08
N THR A 35 -13.07 4.41 1.48
CA THR A 35 -11.73 4.71 1.02
C THR A 35 -10.91 3.47 1.36
N PRO A 36 -10.25 2.82 0.38
CA PRO A 36 -9.40 1.68 0.68
C PRO A 36 -8.40 2.10 1.76
N SER A 37 -8.45 1.48 2.92
CA SER A 37 -7.43 1.72 3.95
C SER A 37 -6.09 1.32 3.37
N PRO A 38 -5.04 2.15 3.53
CA PRO A 38 -3.70 1.74 3.15
C PRO A 38 -3.39 0.41 3.85
N GLY A 39 -3.06 -0.58 3.05
CA GLY A 39 -2.66 -1.88 3.53
C GLY A 39 -1.15 -1.96 3.77
N THR A 40 -0.67 -3.16 4.08
CA THR A 40 0.76 -3.46 4.13
C THR A 40 1.04 -4.75 3.38
N VAL A 41 2.27 -4.89 2.91
CA VAL A 41 2.82 -6.11 2.29
C VAL A 41 4.16 -6.44 2.94
N SER A 42 4.65 -7.66 2.73
CA SER A 42 6.03 -8.03 3.06
C SER A 42 6.83 -8.23 1.78
N VAL A 43 8.09 -7.82 1.79
CA VAL A 43 9.01 -7.95 0.66
C VAL A 43 10.23 -8.75 1.11
N MET A 44 10.60 -9.78 0.36
CA MET A 44 11.81 -10.57 0.58
C MET A 44 12.74 -10.45 -0.61
N LEU A 45 14.02 -10.27 -0.35
CA LEU A 45 15.12 -10.27 -1.31
C LEU A 45 16.02 -11.47 -1.04
N ASP A 46 16.09 -12.42 -1.98
CA ASP A 46 17.04 -13.53 -1.97
C ASP A 46 18.12 -13.26 -3.02
N TYR A 47 19.33 -12.97 -2.55
CA TYR A 47 20.47 -12.61 -3.40
C TYR A 47 21.13 -13.81 -4.09
N GLY A 48 20.62 -15.03 -3.86
CA GLY A 48 21.08 -16.25 -4.50
C GLY A 48 22.46 -16.76 -4.05
N ASP A 49 23.05 -16.12 -3.05
CA ASP A 49 24.33 -16.47 -2.44
C ASP A 49 24.20 -16.91 -0.96
N GLY A 50 22.95 -17.06 -0.51
CA GLY A 50 22.59 -17.39 0.86
C GLY A 50 22.20 -16.17 1.71
N ALA A 51 22.41 -14.94 1.21
CA ALA A 51 21.91 -13.74 1.84
C ALA A 51 20.42 -13.55 1.50
N VAL A 52 19.62 -13.30 2.54
CA VAL A 52 18.18 -13.00 2.42
C VAL A 52 17.86 -11.81 3.31
N GLU A 53 17.15 -10.84 2.77
CA GLU A 53 16.61 -9.70 3.50
C GLU A 53 15.08 -9.71 3.44
N THR A 54 14.44 -9.28 4.53
CA THR A 54 12.97 -9.19 4.59
C THR A 54 12.56 -7.83 5.14
N TYR A 55 11.59 -7.23 4.48
CA TYR A 55 10.98 -5.96 4.85
C TYR A 55 9.51 -6.22 5.15
N ASP A 56 9.15 -6.17 6.43
CA ASP A 56 7.78 -6.38 6.88
C ASP A 56 7.03 -5.06 7.03
N ASN A 57 5.69 -5.13 6.93
CA ASN A 57 4.82 -3.97 7.07
C ASN A 57 5.13 -2.81 6.12
N VAL A 58 5.62 -3.12 4.93
CA VAL A 58 5.80 -2.12 3.87
C VAL A 58 4.45 -1.54 3.52
N SER A 59 4.31 -0.21 3.60
CA SER A 59 3.06 0.48 3.28
C SER A 59 2.61 0.16 1.87
N LEU A 60 1.31 -0.11 1.69
CA LEU A 60 0.68 -0.34 0.39
C LEU A 60 -0.43 0.69 0.17
N PRO A 61 -0.16 1.83 -0.47
CA PRO A 61 -1.18 2.69 -1.03
C PRO A 61 -2.11 1.96 -2.00
N ALA A 62 -3.32 2.48 -2.17
CA ALA A 62 -4.30 1.87 -3.06
C ALA A 62 -3.79 1.77 -4.50
N ASN A 63 -4.02 0.62 -5.14
CA ASN A 63 -3.69 0.34 -6.54
C ASN A 63 -2.18 0.35 -6.88
N GLU A 64 -1.30 0.20 -5.90
CA GLU A 64 0.13 0.04 -6.19
C GLU A 64 0.46 -1.34 -6.73
N ASN A 65 1.43 -1.37 -7.65
CA ASN A 65 1.95 -2.59 -8.24
C ASN A 65 3.28 -3.01 -7.57
N VAL A 66 3.74 -4.20 -7.92
CA VAL A 66 4.99 -4.78 -7.38
C VAL A 66 6.20 -3.87 -7.61
N PHE A 67 6.28 -3.24 -8.79
CA PHE A 67 7.39 -2.33 -9.12
C PHE A 67 7.41 -1.10 -8.19
N GLN A 68 6.27 -0.44 -8.02
CA GLN A 68 6.16 0.78 -7.19
C GLN A 68 6.48 0.49 -5.72
N VAL A 69 5.99 -0.63 -5.20
CA VAL A 69 6.31 -1.06 -3.82
C VAL A 69 7.81 -1.31 -3.69
N MET A 70 8.43 -1.98 -4.66
CA MET A 70 9.86 -2.27 -4.63
C MET A 70 10.71 -1.00 -4.72
N GLU A 71 10.37 -0.08 -5.61
CA GLU A 71 11.06 1.21 -5.76
C GLU A 71 11.02 2.02 -4.45
N ARG A 72 9.85 2.08 -3.80
CA ARG A 72 9.69 2.76 -2.52
C ARG A 72 10.48 2.05 -1.40
N THR A 73 10.41 0.73 -1.31
CA THR A 73 11.17 -0.05 -0.33
C THR A 73 12.67 0.21 -0.47
N ALA A 74 13.18 0.23 -1.69
CA ALA A 74 14.58 0.52 -1.97
C ALA A 74 14.98 1.92 -1.51
N LYS A 75 14.14 2.91 -1.78
CA LYS A 75 14.38 4.30 -1.37
C LYS A 75 14.36 4.47 0.15
N GLU A 76 13.39 3.88 0.82
CA GLU A 76 13.23 3.96 2.27
C GLU A 76 14.33 3.20 3.02
N SER A 77 14.78 2.07 2.48
CA SER A 77 15.82 1.22 3.07
C SER A 77 17.22 1.51 2.54
N ASN A 78 17.36 2.49 1.62
CA ASN A 78 18.62 3.00 1.07
C ASN A 78 19.50 1.94 0.41
N PHE A 79 18.91 1.09 -0.43
CA PHE A 79 19.66 0.18 -1.30
C PHE A 79 19.48 0.52 -2.79
N ALA A 80 20.42 0.09 -3.63
CA ALA A 80 20.38 0.36 -5.06
C ALA A 80 19.22 -0.39 -5.73
N PHE A 81 18.47 0.32 -6.57
CA PHE A 81 17.39 -0.24 -7.37
C PHE A 81 17.42 0.40 -8.76
N GLU A 82 17.61 -0.42 -9.78
CA GLU A 82 17.67 0.05 -11.16
C GLU A 82 16.69 -0.75 -12.03
N SER A 83 16.10 -0.06 -12.98
CA SER A 83 15.15 -0.63 -13.93
C SER A 83 15.33 -0.04 -15.32
N LYS A 84 14.82 -0.74 -16.32
CA LYS A 84 14.75 -0.28 -17.69
C LYS A 84 13.33 -0.44 -18.22
N GLU A 85 12.78 0.66 -18.71
CA GLU A 85 11.47 0.65 -19.36
C GLU A 85 11.58 0.09 -20.78
N TYR A 86 10.61 -0.76 -21.12
CA TYR A 86 10.41 -1.29 -22.47
C TYR A 86 9.00 -0.96 -22.91
N GLU A 87 8.88 -0.26 -24.03
CA GLU A 87 7.60 0.13 -24.60
C GLU A 87 6.71 -1.10 -24.83
N GLY A 88 5.51 -1.08 -24.24
CA GLY A 88 4.52 -2.16 -24.33
C GLY A 88 4.77 -3.37 -23.42
N LEU A 89 5.92 -3.45 -22.73
CA LEU A 89 6.27 -4.57 -21.84
C LEU A 89 6.43 -4.13 -20.36
N GLY A 90 6.54 -2.80 -20.12
CA GLY A 90 6.73 -2.25 -18.80
C GLY A 90 8.17 -2.26 -18.32
N ALA A 91 8.35 -2.10 -17.00
CA ALA A 91 9.66 -1.99 -16.37
C ALA A 91 10.29 -3.37 -16.10
N LEU A 92 11.49 -3.58 -16.62
CA LEU A 92 12.37 -4.68 -16.25
C LEU A 92 13.31 -4.22 -15.13
N ILE A 93 13.31 -4.90 -14.00
CA ILE A 93 14.30 -4.65 -12.94
C ILE A 93 15.64 -5.18 -13.41
N THR A 94 16.67 -4.33 -13.36
CA THR A 94 18.01 -4.68 -13.80
C THR A 94 18.99 -4.86 -12.66
N LYS A 95 18.75 -4.22 -11.50
CA LYS A 95 19.62 -4.32 -10.32
C LYS A 95 18.83 -4.14 -9.02
N ILE A 96 19.17 -4.94 -8.03
CA ILE A 96 18.76 -4.77 -6.64
C ILE A 96 19.98 -4.96 -5.75
N GLY A 97 20.26 -3.98 -4.88
CA GLY A 97 21.46 -4.00 -4.06
C GLY A 97 22.74 -4.02 -4.89
N ASP A 98 23.57 -5.00 -4.67
CA ASP A 98 24.84 -5.23 -5.41
C ASP A 98 24.71 -6.23 -6.59
N LYS A 99 23.54 -6.86 -6.76
CA LYS A 99 23.31 -7.86 -7.81
C LYS A 99 22.67 -7.26 -9.05
N GLU A 100 23.34 -7.38 -10.17
CA GLU A 100 22.90 -6.92 -11.48
C GLU A 100 22.56 -8.10 -12.39
N ASN A 101 21.48 -7.96 -13.17
CA ASN A 101 21.06 -8.98 -14.14
C ASN A 101 22.16 -9.35 -15.11
N GLY A 102 22.32 -10.65 -15.35
CA GLY A 102 23.35 -11.22 -16.22
C GLY A 102 24.61 -11.66 -15.47
N ALA A 103 24.86 -11.15 -14.26
CA ALA A 103 25.96 -11.61 -13.45
C ALA A 103 25.80 -13.11 -13.12
N GLU A 104 26.81 -13.92 -13.40
CA GLU A 104 26.79 -15.37 -13.19
C GLU A 104 25.59 -16.09 -13.87
N ASN A 105 25.09 -15.52 -14.98
CA ASN A 105 23.89 -15.98 -15.69
C ASN A 105 22.64 -16.00 -14.81
N ARG A 106 22.54 -15.08 -13.83
CA ARG A 106 21.41 -14.92 -12.91
C ARG A 106 20.66 -13.64 -13.22
N TYR A 107 19.37 -13.67 -12.89
CA TYR A 107 18.46 -12.55 -13.15
C TYR A 107 17.46 -12.43 -12.00
N TRP A 108 17.06 -11.20 -11.68
CA TRP A 108 16.01 -10.94 -10.74
C TRP A 108 14.67 -11.39 -11.31
N GLN A 109 14.00 -12.24 -10.56
CA GLN A 109 12.64 -12.72 -10.85
C GLN A 109 11.80 -12.56 -9.60
N TYR A 110 10.48 -12.39 -9.75
CA TYR A 110 9.61 -12.18 -8.60
C TYR A 110 8.47 -13.19 -8.53
N TRP A 111 7.99 -13.40 -7.31
CA TRP A 111 6.81 -14.19 -6.95
C TRP A 111 5.93 -13.35 -6.05
N VAL A 112 4.62 -13.64 -6.06
CA VAL A 112 3.65 -13.11 -5.12
C VAL A 112 2.94 -14.30 -4.49
N ASN A 113 2.97 -14.38 -3.15
CA ASN A 113 2.41 -15.49 -2.39
C ASN A 113 2.91 -16.86 -2.90
N HIS A 114 4.21 -16.98 -3.17
CA HIS A 114 4.90 -18.16 -3.67
C HIS A 114 4.50 -18.61 -5.09
N LYS A 115 3.79 -17.77 -5.84
CA LYS A 115 3.41 -18.02 -7.23
C LYS A 115 4.12 -17.04 -8.16
N LYS A 116 4.72 -17.56 -9.22
CA LYS A 116 5.34 -16.73 -10.25
C LYS A 116 4.25 -16.15 -11.16
N PRO A 117 4.08 -14.82 -11.18
CA PRO A 117 3.13 -14.20 -12.10
C PRO A 117 3.58 -14.31 -13.56
N GLU A 118 2.62 -14.29 -14.47
CA GLU A 118 2.86 -14.29 -15.93
C GLU A 118 3.03 -12.87 -16.49
N VAL A 119 2.93 -11.85 -15.65
CA VAL A 119 3.04 -10.43 -16.02
C VAL A 119 4.24 -9.78 -15.36
N GLY A 120 4.71 -8.68 -15.94
CA GLY A 120 5.80 -7.88 -15.36
C GLY A 120 5.39 -7.21 -14.04
N ALA A 121 6.38 -6.84 -13.23
CA ALA A 121 6.18 -6.24 -11.92
C ALA A 121 5.36 -4.94 -11.95
N SER A 122 5.44 -4.17 -13.02
CA SER A 122 4.66 -2.94 -13.22
C SER A 122 3.20 -3.19 -13.59
N ALA A 123 2.83 -4.42 -13.98
CA ALA A 123 1.47 -4.79 -14.33
C ALA A 123 0.74 -5.58 -13.24
N TYR A 124 1.41 -6.01 -12.19
CA TYR A 124 0.82 -6.78 -11.11
C TYR A 124 0.44 -5.89 -9.93
N THR A 125 -0.85 -5.65 -9.75
CA THR A 125 -1.38 -4.88 -8.61
C THR A 125 -1.42 -5.74 -7.34
N LEU A 126 -0.89 -5.22 -6.25
CA LEU A 126 -0.84 -5.90 -4.96
C LEU A 126 -2.09 -5.67 -4.12
N ASN A 127 -2.37 -6.63 -3.26
CA ASN A 127 -3.39 -6.54 -2.21
C ASN A 127 -2.74 -6.49 -0.83
N SER A 128 -3.44 -5.92 0.14
CA SER A 128 -2.98 -5.94 1.53
C SER A 128 -2.78 -7.38 2.01
N GLY A 129 -1.63 -7.62 2.64
CA GLY A 129 -1.21 -8.93 3.14
C GLY A 129 -0.43 -9.78 2.12
N ASP A 130 -0.24 -9.30 0.89
CA ASP A 130 0.59 -10.01 -0.08
C ASP A 130 2.05 -10.11 0.38
N PHE A 131 2.68 -11.21 0.02
CA PHE A 131 4.10 -11.48 0.22
C PHE A 131 4.81 -11.50 -1.12
N VAL A 132 5.71 -10.54 -1.34
CA VAL A 132 6.49 -10.38 -2.57
C VAL A 132 7.88 -10.93 -2.35
N GLU A 133 8.30 -11.88 -3.19
CA GLU A 133 9.62 -12.49 -3.15
C GLU A 133 10.40 -12.12 -4.41
N TRP A 134 11.53 -11.47 -4.25
CA TRP A 134 12.50 -11.24 -5.33
C TRP A 134 13.67 -12.19 -5.15
N LYS A 135 14.01 -12.94 -6.21
CA LYS A 135 15.09 -13.95 -6.17
C LYS A 135 16.06 -13.73 -7.32
N PHE A 136 17.33 -13.67 -7.00
CA PHE A 136 18.41 -13.61 -7.99
C PHE A 136 18.88 -15.01 -8.35
N ILE A 137 18.27 -15.58 -9.37
CA ILE A 137 18.42 -16.98 -9.75
C ILE A 137 18.81 -17.15 -11.23
N PRO A 138 19.41 -18.31 -11.61
CA PRO A 138 19.69 -18.62 -13.01
C PRO A 138 18.40 -18.55 -13.87
N PHE A 139 18.54 -17.97 -15.05
CA PHE A 139 17.47 -17.98 -16.02
C PHE A 139 17.32 -19.42 -16.58
N LYS A 140 16.15 -20.02 -16.40
CA LYS A 140 15.77 -21.28 -17.02
C LYS A 140 14.73 -20.97 -18.10
N MET A 141 15.01 -21.30 -19.35
CA MET A 141 13.97 -21.39 -20.38
C MET A 141 13.18 -22.66 -20.10
N GLU A 142 11.90 -22.51 -19.77
CA GLU A 142 10.93 -23.60 -19.72
C GLU A 142 10.40 -23.88 -21.12
#